data_36744747d47f397c3c5929c0d896e2eb
#
_entry.id   36744747d47f397c3c5929c0d896e2eb
#
_cell.length_a   1.000
_cell.length_b   1.000
_cell.length_c   1.000
_cell.angle_alpha   90.00
_cell.angle_beta   90.00
_cell.angle_gamma   90.00
#
_symmetry.space_group_name_H-M   'P 1'
#
loop_
_entity.id
_entity.type
_entity.pdbx_description
1 polymer ?
#
loop_
_entity_poly.entity_id
_entity_poly.type
_entity_poly.pdbx_seq_one_letter_code
_entity_poly.pdbx_strand_id
1 'polypeptide(L)'
;MPQPYVLLSAAVSLDGFLDDTGPERLLLSGPADFDRVDEVRAASDAILIGAGTLRTDNPRLLVNSPERRAARVAAGLSEYPLKVTVSASGDLDPAAQFWHTGGAKVVYTTDTGAGRLRDLGLPTGPNGVDVVPVGPELEWPALLDHLAVVRGVRRLMVEGGGLVHTQLLQQGLADEVQLAVAPVFVGETDAPRLFGTGAYPGGPRSRLRLLETRPVGDIVLIRYAPSVPGVGPAVSPADRHWLALACELAAACPPSRTAFSVGAVVVAEDGTELARGHSREGGDPVVHAEEAALAKIDPTDPRLASATVYSSLEPCARRASRPAPCARLVLDAGIRRVVTAWREPDTFVEDAAVGNAVLAAEGAVVVVLGEYG
;
A
#
# COMPACT_ATOMS: atom_id res chain seq x y z
N MET A 1 -8.85 -11.86 5.12
CA MET A 1 -9.40 -11.12 6.28
C MET A 1 -8.95 -9.68 6.18
N PRO A 2 -9.66 -8.70 6.73
CA PRO A 2 -9.23 -7.30 6.65
C PRO A 2 -7.91 -7.13 7.41
N GLN A 3 -6.86 -6.71 6.70
CA GLN A 3 -5.57 -6.35 7.30
C GLN A 3 -5.44 -4.83 7.35
N PRO A 4 -4.64 -4.26 8.28
CA PRO A 4 -4.40 -2.84 8.31
C PRO A 4 -3.56 -2.43 7.09
N TYR A 5 -3.70 -1.19 6.65
CA TYR A 5 -2.74 -0.57 5.73
C TYR A 5 -1.39 -0.43 6.44
N VAL A 6 -0.37 -1.10 5.95
CA VAL A 6 0.96 -1.17 6.57
C VAL A 6 1.93 -0.23 5.86
N LEU A 7 2.33 0.81 6.57
CA LEU A 7 3.29 1.82 6.13
C LEU A 7 4.65 1.58 6.80
N LEU A 8 5.69 1.27 6.04
CA LEU A 8 7.07 1.24 6.51
C LEU A 8 7.68 2.64 6.41
N SER A 9 8.19 3.19 7.50
CA SER A 9 8.79 4.53 7.53
C SER A 9 10.17 4.49 8.17
N ALA A 10 11.19 4.97 7.45
CA ALA A 10 12.56 5.04 7.94
C ALA A 10 13.31 6.24 7.37
N ALA A 11 14.26 6.77 8.15
CA ALA A 11 15.33 7.62 7.64
C ALA A 11 16.55 6.76 7.34
N VAL A 12 17.22 7.05 6.22
CA VAL A 12 18.39 6.29 5.76
C VAL A 12 19.45 7.23 5.20
N SER A 13 20.72 6.80 5.28
CA SER A 13 21.82 7.41 4.52
C SER A 13 21.65 7.18 3.01
N LEU A 14 22.39 7.87 2.17
CA LEU A 14 22.40 7.68 0.71
C LEU A 14 22.77 6.25 0.30
N ASP A 15 23.56 5.55 1.10
CA ASP A 15 23.98 4.18 0.88
C ASP A 15 23.16 3.14 1.67
N GLY A 16 22.02 3.55 2.29
CA GLY A 16 20.97 2.68 2.81
C GLY A 16 21.16 2.16 4.22
N PHE A 17 21.90 2.89 5.07
CA PHE A 17 22.10 2.55 6.48
C PHE A 17 21.11 3.33 7.37
N LEU A 18 20.74 2.70 8.50
CA LEU A 18 19.89 3.31 9.54
C LEU A 18 20.69 4.07 10.59
N ASP A 19 21.95 3.71 10.77
CA ASP A 19 22.87 4.26 11.75
C ASP A 19 24.31 3.95 11.32
N ASP A 20 25.30 4.48 12.04
CA ASP A 20 26.71 4.07 11.94
C ASP A 20 27.06 3.06 13.05
N THR A 21 28.36 2.73 13.21
CA THR A 21 28.87 1.88 14.29
C THR A 21 29.34 2.67 15.51
N GLY A 22 29.12 3.98 15.52
CA GLY A 22 29.49 4.89 16.61
C GLY A 22 28.68 4.64 17.88
N PRO A 23 29.17 5.15 19.03
CA PRO A 23 28.47 5.03 20.31
C PRO A 23 27.26 5.96 20.44
N GLU A 24 27.18 6.98 19.62
CA GLU A 24 26.08 7.95 19.59
C GLU A 24 25.22 7.73 18.35
N ARG A 25 23.92 7.83 18.51
CA ARG A 25 22.97 7.66 17.40
C ARG A 25 23.20 8.69 16.29
N LEU A 26 23.36 8.24 15.06
CA LEU A 26 23.44 9.09 13.88
C LEU A 26 22.09 9.77 13.61
N LEU A 27 22.06 11.11 13.59
CA LEU A 27 20.88 11.87 13.25
C LEU A 27 20.76 12.04 11.74
N LEU A 28 19.93 11.19 11.13
CA LEU A 28 19.63 11.24 9.69
C LEU A 28 18.49 12.20 9.35
N SER A 29 17.64 12.55 10.34
CA SER A 29 16.47 13.42 10.16
C SER A 29 16.70 14.79 10.80
N GLY A 30 16.27 15.85 10.09
CA GLY A 30 16.22 17.21 10.64
C GLY A 30 14.83 17.57 11.20
N PRO A 31 14.65 18.82 11.74
CA PRO A 31 13.39 19.26 12.33
C PRO A 31 12.17 19.13 11.41
N ALA A 32 12.33 19.39 10.11
CA ALA A 32 11.26 19.28 9.13
C ALA A 32 10.81 17.83 8.93
N ASP A 33 11.73 16.87 8.99
CA ASP A 33 11.38 15.46 8.89
C ASP A 33 10.77 14.93 10.19
N PHE A 34 11.23 15.39 11.35
CA PHE A 34 10.58 15.06 12.63
C PHE A 34 9.13 15.55 12.67
N ASP A 35 8.83 16.75 12.14
CA ASP A 35 7.46 17.25 12.05
C ASP A 35 6.61 16.39 11.10
N ARG A 36 7.16 15.99 9.95
CA ARG A 36 6.50 15.04 9.04
C ARG A 36 6.22 13.69 9.70
N VAL A 37 7.20 13.12 10.43
CA VAL A 37 7.02 11.86 11.16
C VAL A 37 5.89 12.00 12.20
N ASP A 38 5.85 13.12 12.92
CA ASP A 38 4.80 13.42 13.89
C ASP A 38 3.41 13.50 13.23
N GLU A 39 3.31 14.07 12.01
CA GLU A 39 2.09 14.08 11.21
C GLU A 39 1.65 12.67 10.82
N VAL A 40 2.56 11.83 10.32
CA VAL A 40 2.26 10.44 9.94
C VAL A 40 1.84 9.61 11.15
N ARG A 41 2.48 9.80 12.31
CA ARG A 41 2.07 9.19 13.58
C ARG A 41 0.64 9.61 13.93
N ALA A 42 0.33 10.89 13.84
CA ALA A 42 -1.00 11.41 14.13
C ALA A 42 -2.08 10.85 13.20
N ALA A 43 -1.74 10.53 11.96
CA ALA A 43 -2.65 9.93 10.98
C ALA A 43 -2.77 8.39 11.09
N SER A 44 -2.03 7.76 12.00
CA SER A 44 -2.01 6.31 12.17
C SER A 44 -2.83 5.87 13.38
N ASP A 45 -3.43 4.67 13.31
CA ASP A 45 -4.14 4.07 14.44
C ASP A 45 -3.16 3.40 15.41
N ALA A 46 -2.06 2.86 14.87
CA ALA A 46 -1.00 2.22 15.65
C ALA A 46 0.40 2.51 15.09
N ILE A 47 1.40 2.45 15.96
CA ILE A 47 2.83 2.59 15.63
C ILE A 47 3.56 1.36 16.14
N LEU A 48 4.28 0.66 15.26
CA LEU A 48 5.00 -0.56 15.57
C LEU A 48 6.52 -0.37 15.48
N ILE A 49 7.23 -0.89 16.48
CA ILE A 49 8.70 -1.06 16.47
C ILE A 49 9.07 -2.47 16.91
N GLY A 50 10.21 -2.96 16.44
CA GLY A 50 10.80 -4.20 16.92
C GLY A 50 11.48 -4.05 18.28
N ALA A 51 11.62 -5.15 19.01
CA ALA A 51 12.33 -5.18 20.29
C ALA A 51 13.78 -4.68 20.21
N GLY A 52 14.46 -4.87 19.07
CA GLY A 52 15.78 -4.31 18.82
C GLY A 52 15.79 -2.79 18.96
N THR A 53 14.94 -2.11 18.20
CA THR A 53 14.78 -0.64 18.24
C THR A 53 14.38 -0.16 19.63
N LEU A 54 13.50 -0.91 20.34
CA LEU A 54 13.12 -0.55 21.69
C LEU A 54 14.33 -0.56 22.64
N ARG A 55 15.22 -1.56 22.54
CA ARG A 55 16.44 -1.66 23.37
C ARG A 55 17.49 -0.63 23.03
N THR A 56 17.70 -0.37 21.72
CA THR A 56 18.78 0.51 21.26
C THR A 56 18.41 1.98 21.44
N ASP A 57 17.20 2.37 20.99
CA ASP A 57 16.79 3.76 20.88
C ASP A 57 15.97 4.26 22.08
N ASN A 58 15.40 3.34 22.88
CA ASN A 58 14.51 3.64 24.00
C ASN A 58 13.47 4.74 23.65
N PRO A 59 12.71 4.62 22.56
CA PRO A 59 11.88 5.69 22.04
C PRO A 59 10.58 5.85 22.85
N ARG A 60 10.11 7.09 22.96
CA ARG A 60 8.80 7.37 23.55
C ARG A 60 7.63 7.05 22.63
N LEU A 61 7.81 7.11 21.31
CA LEU A 61 6.79 6.95 20.26
C LEU A 61 5.53 7.79 20.54
N LEU A 62 5.67 9.10 20.54
CA LEU A 62 4.58 10.04 20.80
C LEU A 62 4.23 10.83 19.55
N VAL A 63 2.98 11.28 19.48
CA VAL A 63 2.58 12.47 18.71
C VAL A 63 2.96 13.67 19.56
N ASN A 64 3.92 14.46 19.12
CA ASN A 64 4.47 15.57 19.93
C ASN A 64 3.64 16.85 19.81
N SER A 65 3.05 17.16 18.62
CA SER A 65 2.21 18.34 18.43
C SER A 65 0.92 18.26 19.26
N PRO A 66 0.66 19.24 20.17
CA PRO A 66 -0.60 19.33 20.87
C PRO A 66 -1.81 19.50 19.96
N GLU A 67 -1.63 20.22 18.85
CA GLU A 67 -2.67 20.49 17.85
C GLU A 67 -3.09 19.18 17.15
N ARG A 68 -2.12 18.35 16.76
CA ARG A 68 -2.39 17.04 16.15
C ARG A 68 -3.06 16.08 17.12
N ARG A 69 -2.67 16.10 18.40
CA ARG A 69 -3.36 15.31 19.44
C ARG A 69 -4.80 15.76 19.64
N ALA A 70 -5.02 17.08 19.73
CA ALA A 70 -6.37 17.63 19.84
C ALA A 70 -7.25 17.28 18.63
N ALA A 71 -6.69 17.32 17.41
CA ALA A 71 -7.38 16.91 16.19
C ALA A 71 -7.78 15.42 16.21
N ARG A 72 -6.92 14.53 16.73
CA ARG A 72 -7.25 13.12 16.93
C ARG A 72 -8.45 12.94 17.86
N VAL A 73 -8.43 13.61 19.00
CA VAL A 73 -9.52 13.56 19.99
C VAL A 73 -10.82 14.10 19.40
N ALA A 74 -10.77 15.21 18.66
CA ALA A 74 -11.92 15.77 17.95
C ALA A 74 -12.50 14.83 16.89
N ALA A 75 -11.67 13.97 16.29
CA ALA A 75 -12.08 12.93 15.37
C ALA A 75 -12.57 11.64 16.05
N GLY A 76 -12.70 11.63 17.38
CA GLY A 76 -13.15 10.46 18.16
C GLY A 76 -12.08 9.38 18.34
N LEU A 77 -10.81 9.70 18.05
CA LEU A 77 -9.68 8.79 18.26
C LEU A 77 -9.02 9.02 19.62
N SER A 78 -8.22 8.06 20.06
CA SER A 78 -7.35 8.24 21.22
C SER A 78 -6.33 9.36 20.97
N GLU A 79 -5.95 10.10 21.99
CA GLU A 79 -4.93 11.16 21.92
C GLU A 79 -3.63 10.69 21.27
N TYR A 80 -3.21 9.46 21.59
CA TYR A 80 -2.04 8.80 21.03
C TYR A 80 -2.44 7.54 20.27
N PRO A 81 -1.76 7.19 19.16
CA PRO A 81 -1.87 5.89 18.53
C PRO A 81 -1.53 4.75 19.49
N LEU A 82 -2.08 3.56 19.24
CA LEU A 82 -1.69 2.34 19.94
C LEU A 82 -0.20 2.08 19.69
N LYS A 83 0.58 1.92 20.75
CA LYS A 83 2.00 1.55 20.63
C LYS A 83 2.16 0.05 20.59
N VAL A 84 2.83 -0.44 19.57
CA VAL A 84 3.01 -1.87 19.31
C VAL A 84 4.48 -2.22 19.32
N THR A 85 4.86 -3.29 20.01
CA THR A 85 6.19 -3.90 19.85
C THR A 85 6.08 -5.40 19.68
N VAL A 86 7.11 -5.99 19.05
CA VAL A 86 7.22 -7.42 18.81
C VAL A 86 8.50 -7.97 19.42
N SER A 87 8.39 -9.06 20.17
CA SER A 87 9.53 -9.72 20.78
C SER A 87 9.27 -11.22 20.92
N ALA A 88 9.92 -12.05 20.11
CA ALA A 88 9.74 -13.50 20.20
C ALA A 88 10.15 -14.03 21.59
N SER A 89 11.25 -13.54 22.14
CA SER A 89 11.81 -14.00 23.41
C SER A 89 11.15 -13.39 24.66
N GLY A 90 10.41 -12.27 24.52
CA GLY A 90 9.95 -11.48 25.67
C GLY A 90 11.07 -10.77 26.44
N ASP A 91 12.29 -10.71 25.88
CA ASP A 91 13.42 -10.01 26.49
C ASP A 91 13.32 -8.51 26.21
N LEU A 92 12.71 -7.80 27.15
CA LEU A 92 12.42 -6.36 27.07
C LEU A 92 12.77 -5.69 28.41
N ASP A 93 13.26 -4.45 28.34
CA ASP A 93 13.56 -3.66 29.53
C ASP A 93 12.27 -3.03 30.08
N PRO A 94 11.81 -3.38 31.31
CA PRO A 94 10.62 -2.79 31.91
C PRO A 94 10.77 -1.29 32.24
N ALA A 95 11.98 -0.76 32.29
CA ALA A 95 12.24 0.66 32.54
C ALA A 95 12.18 1.52 31.28
N ALA A 96 12.03 0.91 30.09
CA ALA A 96 12.02 1.64 28.82
C ALA A 96 10.90 2.70 28.79
N GLN A 97 11.23 3.90 28.26
CA GLN A 97 10.28 5.03 28.15
C GLN A 97 9.01 4.67 27.37
N PHE A 98 9.11 3.70 26.46
CA PHE A 98 7.99 3.16 25.71
C PHE A 98 6.80 2.77 26.62
N TRP A 99 7.05 2.13 27.75
CA TRP A 99 6.01 1.65 28.67
C TRP A 99 5.34 2.75 29.48
N HIS A 100 6.10 3.80 29.83
CA HIS A 100 5.71 4.80 30.80
C HIS A 100 5.18 6.10 30.18
N THR A 101 5.10 6.16 28.83
CA THR A 101 4.65 7.35 28.11
C THR A 101 3.51 7.03 27.13
N GLY A 102 2.68 8.03 26.80
CA GLY A 102 1.62 7.93 25.79
C GLY A 102 0.47 7.01 26.17
N GLY A 103 -0.29 6.58 25.16
CA GLY A 103 -1.52 5.79 25.28
C GLY A 103 -1.30 4.29 25.56
N ALA A 104 -2.29 3.48 25.15
CA ALA A 104 -2.27 2.03 25.28
C ALA A 104 -1.08 1.38 24.54
N LYS A 105 -0.63 0.24 25.03
CA LYS A 105 0.50 -0.52 24.46
C LYS A 105 0.12 -1.98 24.30
N VAL A 106 0.69 -2.62 23.27
CA VAL A 106 0.59 -4.06 23.08
C VAL A 106 1.95 -4.65 22.73
N VAL A 107 2.25 -5.80 23.33
CA VAL A 107 3.41 -6.62 22.96
C VAL A 107 2.91 -7.90 22.32
N TYR A 108 3.29 -8.12 21.07
CA TYR A 108 3.12 -9.42 20.43
C TYR A 108 4.35 -10.28 20.67
N THR A 109 4.12 -11.50 21.11
CA THR A 109 5.19 -12.39 21.53
C THR A 109 4.84 -13.85 21.26
N THR A 110 5.77 -14.76 21.43
CA THR A 110 5.50 -16.20 21.44
C THR A 110 4.92 -16.64 22.77
N ASP A 111 4.39 -17.86 22.85
CA ASP A 111 3.90 -18.46 24.11
C ASP A 111 4.99 -18.48 25.19
N THR A 112 6.23 -18.77 24.81
CA THR A 112 7.39 -18.74 25.70
C THR A 112 7.72 -17.32 26.15
N GLY A 113 7.70 -16.35 25.24
CA GLY A 113 7.94 -14.94 25.54
C GLY A 113 6.89 -14.35 26.47
N ALA A 114 5.61 -14.75 26.34
CA ALA A 114 4.54 -14.32 27.23
C ALA A 114 4.76 -14.76 28.68
N GLY A 115 5.36 -15.92 28.90
CA GLY A 115 5.78 -16.36 30.24
C GLY A 115 6.73 -15.38 30.90
N ARG A 116 7.79 -14.98 30.18
CA ARG A 116 8.79 -14.01 30.68
C ARG A 116 8.20 -12.62 30.93
N LEU A 117 7.35 -12.15 30.04
CA LEU A 117 6.75 -10.81 30.14
C LEU A 117 5.81 -10.67 31.34
N ARG A 118 5.16 -11.74 31.80
CA ARG A 118 4.34 -11.71 33.01
C ARG A 118 5.13 -11.35 34.27
N ASP A 119 6.38 -11.78 34.32
CA ASP A 119 7.26 -11.59 35.49
C ASP A 119 7.98 -10.23 35.47
N LEU A 120 7.91 -9.48 34.36
CA LEU A 120 8.63 -8.21 34.21
C LEU A 120 8.00 -7.01 34.93
N GLY A 121 6.78 -7.14 35.49
CA GLY A 121 6.11 -6.03 36.18
C GLY A 121 5.77 -4.84 35.27
N LEU A 122 5.41 -5.10 34.00
CA LEU A 122 5.01 -4.05 33.06
C LEU A 122 3.78 -3.30 33.55
N PRO A 123 3.60 -2.01 33.20
CA PRO A 123 2.45 -1.22 33.65
C PRO A 123 1.11 -1.86 33.28
N THR A 124 0.16 -1.82 34.20
CA THR A 124 -1.22 -2.33 34.04
C THR A 124 -2.25 -1.19 34.09
N GLY A 125 -3.52 -1.48 33.76
CA GLY A 125 -4.61 -0.50 33.79
C GLY A 125 -4.96 0.11 32.44
N PRO A 126 -5.71 1.21 32.37
CA PRO A 126 -6.29 1.74 31.13
C PRO A 126 -5.27 2.10 30.03
N ASN A 127 -4.07 2.52 30.42
CA ASN A 127 -2.94 2.78 29.52
C ASN A 127 -1.81 1.76 29.75
N GLY A 128 -2.14 0.60 30.30
CA GLY A 128 -1.20 -0.47 30.55
C GLY A 128 -0.71 -1.17 29.29
N VAL A 129 -0.01 -2.26 29.51
CA VAL A 129 0.58 -3.10 28.46
C VAL A 129 -0.21 -4.39 28.35
N ASP A 130 -0.78 -4.63 27.19
CA ASP A 130 -1.38 -5.93 26.86
C ASP A 130 -0.31 -6.85 26.26
N VAL A 131 -0.18 -8.06 26.79
CA VAL A 131 0.71 -9.09 26.27
C VAL A 131 -0.12 -10.09 25.48
N VAL A 132 0.12 -10.19 24.18
CA VAL A 132 -0.62 -11.04 23.25
C VAL A 132 0.31 -12.12 22.68
N PRO A 133 0.19 -13.37 23.18
CA PRO A 133 0.86 -14.49 22.54
C PRO A 133 0.19 -14.81 21.19
N VAL A 134 0.99 -15.04 20.15
CA VAL A 134 0.52 -15.36 18.80
C VAL A 134 0.92 -16.78 18.37
N GLY A 135 1.26 -17.63 19.33
CA GLY A 135 1.64 -19.02 19.11
C GLY A 135 3.11 -19.31 19.40
N PRO A 136 3.61 -20.49 18.99
CA PRO A 136 4.98 -20.90 19.26
C PRO A 136 6.03 -20.06 18.52
N GLU A 137 5.64 -19.45 17.38
CA GLU A 137 6.44 -18.56 16.55
C GLU A 137 5.70 -17.25 16.28
N LEU A 138 6.43 -16.19 15.93
CA LEU A 138 5.85 -14.90 15.53
C LEU A 138 5.46 -14.93 14.06
N GLU A 139 4.15 -15.05 13.82
CA GLU A 139 3.54 -15.04 12.50
C GLU A 139 2.96 -13.65 12.20
N TRP A 140 3.54 -12.92 11.23
CA TRP A 140 3.10 -11.58 10.86
C TRP A 140 1.63 -11.49 10.41
N PRO A 141 1.11 -12.41 9.57
CA PRO A 141 -0.30 -12.38 9.18
C PRO A 141 -1.24 -12.46 10.39
N ALA A 142 -0.99 -13.37 11.35
CA ALA A 142 -1.81 -13.51 12.55
C ALA A 142 -1.78 -12.26 13.44
N LEU A 143 -0.60 -11.63 13.56
CA LEU A 143 -0.43 -10.37 14.28
C LEU A 143 -1.23 -9.23 13.62
N LEU A 144 -1.11 -9.07 12.29
CA LEU A 144 -1.82 -8.05 11.55
C LEU A 144 -3.34 -8.26 11.59
N ASP A 145 -3.81 -9.50 11.47
CA ASP A 145 -5.22 -9.86 11.62
C ASP A 145 -5.75 -9.49 13.02
N HIS A 146 -4.98 -9.79 14.08
CA HIS A 146 -5.36 -9.40 15.45
C HIS A 146 -5.41 -7.87 15.61
N LEU A 147 -4.44 -7.13 15.05
CA LEU A 147 -4.47 -5.68 15.05
C LEU A 147 -5.71 -5.12 14.35
N ALA A 148 -6.07 -5.66 13.19
CA ALA A 148 -7.22 -5.20 12.43
C ALA A 148 -8.55 -5.57 13.09
N VAL A 149 -8.74 -6.86 13.43
CA VAL A 149 -10.04 -7.39 13.85
C VAL A 149 -10.32 -7.11 15.34
N VAL A 150 -9.32 -7.30 16.20
CA VAL A 150 -9.51 -7.17 17.66
C VAL A 150 -9.25 -5.76 18.15
N ARG A 151 -8.26 -5.06 17.55
CA ARG A 151 -7.86 -3.70 17.96
C ARG A 151 -8.44 -2.61 17.08
N GLY A 152 -9.09 -2.93 15.97
CA GLY A 152 -9.68 -1.97 15.05
C GLY A 152 -8.66 -1.10 14.31
N VAL A 153 -7.40 -1.55 14.21
CA VAL A 153 -6.32 -0.83 13.54
C VAL A 153 -6.53 -0.91 12.03
N ARG A 154 -6.73 0.23 11.38
CA ARG A 154 -6.87 0.34 9.92
C ARG A 154 -5.59 0.82 9.25
N ARG A 155 -4.77 1.60 9.97
CA ARG A 155 -3.50 2.13 9.48
C ARG A 155 -2.41 1.91 10.52
N LEU A 156 -1.41 1.12 10.15
CA LEU A 156 -0.25 0.77 10.97
C LEU A 156 0.99 1.46 10.40
N MET A 157 1.64 2.31 11.19
CA MET A 157 2.96 2.84 10.89
C MET A 157 4.02 1.95 11.54
N VAL A 158 5.00 1.50 10.76
CA VAL A 158 6.16 0.73 11.24
C VAL A 158 7.39 1.62 11.16
N GLU A 159 7.97 1.94 12.32
CA GLU A 159 9.08 2.91 12.40
C GLU A 159 10.44 2.28 12.67
N GLY A 160 10.48 0.99 12.94
CA GLY A 160 11.80 0.51 13.25
C GLY A 160 12.00 -0.96 13.48
N GLY A 161 13.26 -1.22 13.38
CA GLY A 161 13.99 -2.44 13.25
C GLY A 161 14.14 -2.88 11.80
N GLY A 162 15.38 -2.86 11.28
CA GLY A 162 15.65 -3.34 9.92
C GLY A 162 15.12 -4.75 9.68
N LEU A 163 15.13 -5.60 10.73
CA LEU A 163 14.57 -6.95 10.66
C LEU A 163 13.04 -6.93 10.44
N VAL A 164 12.31 -6.06 11.16
CA VAL A 164 10.84 -5.92 11.03
C VAL A 164 10.48 -5.42 9.64
N HIS A 165 11.15 -4.37 9.16
CA HIS A 165 10.97 -3.83 7.81
C HIS A 165 11.26 -4.90 6.75
N THR A 166 12.35 -5.64 6.91
CA THR A 166 12.74 -6.75 6.02
C THR A 166 11.66 -7.81 5.94
N GLN A 167 11.19 -8.33 7.08
CA GLN A 167 10.21 -9.41 7.13
C GLN A 167 8.86 -9.02 6.56
N LEU A 168 8.34 -7.83 6.92
CA LEU A 168 7.07 -7.35 6.40
C LEU A 168 7.12 -7.14 4.88
N LEU A 169 8.21 -6.56 4.37
CA LEU A 169 8.35 -6.32 2.94
C LEU A 169 8.56 -7.64 2.16
N GLN A 170 9.40 -8.56 2.66
CA GLN A 170 9.64 -9.86 2.01
C GLN A 170 8.38 -10.73 1.93
N GLN A 171 7.51 -10.66 2.94
CA GLN A 171 6.24 -11.39 2.97
C GLN A 171 5.12 -10.69 2.19
N GLY A 172 5.39 -9.53 1.56
CA GLY A 172 4.39 -8.79 0.81
C GLY A 172 3.29 -8.16 1.69
N LEU A 173 3.59 -7.91 2.97
CA LEU A 173 2.66 -7.39 3.96
C LEU A 173 2.74 -5.87 4.14
N ALA A 174 3.57 -5.19 3.35
CA ALA A 174 3.69 -3.74 3.36
C ALA A 174 2.96 -3.13 2.15
N ASP A 175 2.14 -2.12 2.40
CA ASP A 175 1.41 -1.37 1.36
C ASP A 175 2.20 -0.16 0.86
N GLU A 176 3.06 0.39 1.72
CA GLU A 176 3.83 1.59 1.40
C GLU A 176 5.20 1.56 2.09
N VAL A 177 6.21 2.06 1.39
CA VAL A 177 7.55 2.32 1.92
C VAL A 177 7.84 3.81 1.79
N GLN A 178 8.07 4.47 2.92
CA GLN A 178 8.50 5.87 3.01
C GLN A 178 9.96 5.93 3.45
N LEU A 179 10.81 6.49 2.61
CA LEU A 179 12.24 6.68 2.89
C LEU A 179 12.55 8.18 2.96
N ALA A 180 13.05 8.63 4.10
CA ALA A 180 13.68 9.92 4.27
C ALA A 180 15.18 9.74 4.02
N VAL A 181 15.66 10.10 2.82
CA VAL A 181 17.04 9.89 2.41
C VAL A 181 17.87 11.11 2.81
N ALA A 182 18.74 10.94 3.79
CA ALA A 182 19.65 11.98 4.28
C ALA A 182 20.88 12.13 3.36
N PRO A 183 21.45 13.35 3.21
CA PRO A 183 22.62 13.62 2.37
C PRO A 183 23.93 13.18 3.06
N VAL A 184 23.97 11.93 3.54
CA VAL A 184 25.09 11.34 4.31
C VAL A 184 25.42 9.97 3.74
N PHE A 185 26.70 9.63 3.69
CA PHE A 185 27.21 8.28 3.48
C PHE A 185 27.75 7.73 4.81
N VAL A 186 27.40 6.51 5.15
CA VAL A 186 27.97 5.78 6.28
C VAL A 186 29.18 4.96 5.84
N GLY A 187 29.05 4.14 4.81
CA GLY A 187 30.16 3.41 4.20
C GLY A 187 30.80 2.31 5.07
N GLU A 188 30.18 1.93 6.17
CA GLU A 188 30.71 0.95 7.13
C GLU A 188 30.08 -0.43 6.92
N THR A 189 30.91 -1.47 6.92
CA THR A 189 30.47 -2.84 6.63
C THR A 189 29.48 -3.38 7.67
N ASP A 190 29.71 -3.05 8.94
CA ASP A 190 28.96 -3.59 10.08
C ASP A 190 27.82 -2.69 10.54
N ALA A 191 27.64 -1.54 9.91
CA ALA A 191 26.55 -0.61 10.21
C ALA A 191 25.18 -1.20 9.86
N PRO A 192 24.12 -0.88 10.62
CA PRO A 192 22.79 -1.45 10.43
C PRO A 192 22.14 -0.95 9.14
N ARG A 193 21.82 -1.87 8.24
CA ARG A 193 21.06 -1.59 7.01
C ARG A 193 19.58 -1.63 7.24
N LEU A 194 18.84 -0.81 6.46
CA LEU A 194 17.38 -0.80 6.51
C LEU A 194 16.79 -2.16 6.12
N PHE A 195 17.28 -2.75 5.03
CA PHE A 195 16.82 -4.04 4.55
C PHE A 195 17.97 -5.07 4.55
N GLY A 196 17.66 -6.26 5.06
CA GLY A 196 18.54 -7.41 5.00
C GLY A 196 18.57 -8.05 3.62
N THR A 197 19.32 -9.14 3.50
CA THR A 197 19.37 -9.95 2.27
C THR A 197 18.10 -10.77 2.10
N GLY A 198 17.63 -10.94 0.85
CA GLY A 198 16.48 -11.79 0.55
C GLY A 198 15.78 -11.40 -0.75
N ALA A 199 14.65 -12.06 -1.01
CA ALA A 199 13.77 -11.73 -2.13
C ALA A 199 12.75 -10.67 -1.69
N TYR A 200 12.53 -9.68 -2.53
CA TYR A 200 11.62 -8.58 -2.25
C TYR A 200 10.59 -8.41 -3.37
N PRO A 201 9.34 -8.01 -3.04
CA PRO A 201 8.45 -7.40 -4.04
C PRO A 201 9.16 -6.13 -4.53
N GLY A 202 9.33 -5.95 -5.81
CA GLY A 202 10.17 -4.86 -6.33
C GLY A 202 11.65 -5.24 -6.49
N GLY A 203 11.93 -6.52 -6.70
CA GLY A 203 13.25 -7.00 -7.09
C GLY A 203 13.65 -6.58 -8.51
N PRO A 204 14.81 -7.06 -9.02
CA PRO A 204 15.40 -6.60 -10.28
C PRO A 204 14.48 -6.68 -11.52
N ARG A 205 13.45 -7.51 -11.47
CA ARG A 205 12.49 -7.72 -12.57
C ARG A 205 11.10 -7.16 -12.32
N SER A 206 10.86 -6.55 -11.14
CA SER A 206 9.57 -5.96 -10.76
C SER A 206 9.83 -4.70 -9.94
N ARG A 207 9.50 -3.54 -10.48
CA ARG A 207 9.76 -2.26 -9.83
C ARG A 207 8.65 -1.91 -8.85
N LEU A 208 9.02 -1.26 -7.74
CA LEU A 208 8.07 -0.55 -6.90
C LEU A 208 7.46 0.62 -7.68
N ARG A 209 6.21 0.95 -7.39
CA ARG A 209 5.55 2.11 -7.97
C ARG A 209 5.88 3.37 -7.15
N LEU A 210 6.44 4.38 -7.80
CA LEU A 210 6.66 5.68 -7.16
C LEU A 210 5.30 6.34 -6.88
N LEU A 211 5.08 6.75 -5.62
CA LEU A 211 3.91 7.49 -5.18
C LEU A 211 4.21 8.98 -5.09
N GLU A 212 5.38 9.33 -4.52
CA GLU A 212 5.78 10.69 -4.24
C GLU A 212 7.30 10.80 -4.15
N THR A 213 7.84 11.95 -4.54
CA THR A 213 9.19 12.40 -4.18
C THR A 213 9.16 13.89 -3.94
N ARG A 214 9.70 14.35 -2.81
CA ARG A 214 9.81 15.79 -2.49
C ARG A 214 10.93 16.07 -1.51
N PRO A 215 11.50 17.29 -1.52
CA PRO A 215 12.42 17.72 -0.47
C PRO A 215 11.66 17.97 0.85
N VAL A 216 12.30 17.64 1.98
CA VAL A 216 11.83 17.94 3.35
C VAL A 216 13.03 18.44 4.15
N GLY A 217 13.20 19.75 4.24
CA GLY A 217 14.45 20.34 4.75
C GLY A 217 15.62 20.00 3.83
N ASP A 218 16.62 19.32 4.35
CA ASP A 218 17.83 18.89 3.64
C ASP A 218 17.78 17.42 3.17
N ILE A 219 16.70 16.70 3.47
CA ILE A 219 16.48 15.32 3.03
C ILE A 219 15.57 15.24 1.80
N VAL A 220 15.56 14.09 1.12
CA VAL A 220 14.56 13.76 0.11
C VAL A 220 13.64 12.68 0.64
N LEU A 221 12.34 12.99 0.74
CA LEU A 221 11.31 11.98 0.98
C LEU A 221 10.98 11.26 -0.31
N ILE A 222 11.03 9.93 -0.27
CA ILE A 222 10.60 9.06 -1.37
C ILE A 222 9.54 8.11 -0.82
N ARG A 223 8.41 8.00 -1.54
CA ARG A 223 7.34 7.05 -1.20
C ARG A 223 7.13 6.08 -2.34
N TYR A 224 7.14 4.81 -2.02
CA TYR A 224 6.86 3.73 -2.96
C TYR A 224 5.75 2.83 -2.44
N ALA A 225 4.91 2.32 -3.35
CA ALA A 225 4.08 1.15 -3.08
C ALA A 225 4.79 -0.09 -3.63
N PRO A 226 4.86 -1.19 -2.85
CA PRO A 226 5.19 -2.49 -3.43
C PRO A 226 4.26 -2.76 -4.61
N SER A 227 4.79 -3.33 -5.68
CA SER A 227 3.93 -3.82 -6.75
C SER A 227 3.07 -4.93 -6.18
N VAL A 228 1.78 -4.70 -6.06
CA VAL A 228 0.84 -5.76 -5.70
C VAL A 228 0.99 -6.83 -6.80
N PRO A 229 1.16 -8.13 -6.47
CA PRO A 229 1.01 -9.17 -7.48
C PRO A 229 -0.35 -8.98 -8.16
N GLY A 230 -0.35 -8.63 -9.47
CA GLY A 230 -1.56 -8.21 -10.19
C GLY A 230 -1.67 -6.71 -10.49
N VAL A 231 -0.92 -5.81 -9.83
CA VAL A 231 -0.74 -4.43 -10.31
C VAL A 231 0.50 -4.42 -11.22
N GLY A 232 0.24 -4.27 -12.49
CA GLY A 232 1.13 -4.53 -13.59
C GLY A 232 2.45 -3.77 -13.64
N PRO A 233 3.29 -4.13 -14.62
CA PRO A 233 4.60 -3.53 -14.83
C PRO A 233 4.48 -2.01 -14.99
N ALA A 234 5.59 -1.33 -14.75
CA ALA A 234 5.70 0.12 -14.96
C ALA A 234 5.03 0.50 -16.29
N VAL A 235 4.20 1.54 -16.22
CA VAL A 235 3.54 2.12 -17.38
C VAL A 235 4.56 2.36 -18.49
N SER A 236 4.42 1.62 -19.56
CA SER A 236 5.30 1.76 -20.73
C SER A 236 4.89 2.99 -21.58
N PRO A 237 5.76 3.52 -22.42
CA PRO A 237 5.36 4.50 -23.42
C PRO A 237 4.21 4.01 -24.30
N ALA A 238 4.17 2.70 -24.61
CA ALA A 238 3.07 2.08 -25.34
C ALA A 238 1.74 2.14 -24.58
N ASP A 239 1.75 1.94 -23.25
CA ASP A 239 0.54 2.08 -22.44
C ASP A 239 -0.02 3.49 -22.50
N ARG A 240 0.82 4.51 -22.45
CA ARG A 240 0.41 5.91 -22.59
C ARG A 240 -0.19 6.18 -23.96
N HIS A 241 0.41 5.64 -25.02
CA HIS A 241 -0.09 5.79 -26.40
C HIS A 241 -1.49 5.17 -26.55
N TRP A 242 -1.67 3.92 -26.13
CA TRP A 242 -2.94 3.22 -26.29
C TRP A 242 -4.03 3.77 -25.38
N LEU A 243 -3.65 4.23 -24.18
CA LEU A 243 -4.62 4.85 -23.28
C LEU A 243 -5.04 6.24 -23.77
N ALA A 244 -4.14 7.03 -24.36
CA ALA A 244 -4.48 8.29 -25.02
C ALA A 244 -5.50 8.06 -26.14
N LEU A 245 -5.28 7.03 -26.98
CA LEU A 245 -6.24 6.66 -28.03
C LEU A 245 -7.61 6.25 -27.45
N ALA A 246 -7.64 5.51 -26.33
CA ALA A 246 -8.90 5.20 -25.66
C ALA A 246 -9.62 6.47 -25.16
N CYS A 247 -8.88 7.46 -24.65
CA CYS A 247 -9.46 8.75 -24.25
C CYS A 247 -9.98 9.56 -25.44
N GLU A 248 -9.28 9.53 -26.58
CA GLU A 248 -9.76 10.15 -27.83
C GLU A 248 -11.07 9.51 -28.32
N LEU A 249 -11.18 8.19 -28.26
CA LEU A 249 -12.41 7.46 -28.60
C LEU A 249 -13.57 7.85 -27.65
N ALA A 250 -13.29 8.07 -26.38
CA ALA A 250 -14.28 8.56 -25.43
C ALA A 250 -14.83 9.93 -25.80
N ALA A 251 -13.98 10.84 -26.28
CA ALA A 251 -14.38 12.16 -26.75
C ALA A 251 -15.26 12.12 -28.02
N ALA A 252 -15.14 11.06 -28.85
CA ALA A 252 -15.93 10.84 -30.05
C ALA A 252 -17.31 10.20 -29.78
N CYS A 253 -17.62 9.80 -28.55
CA CYS A 253 -18.91 9.18 -28.19
C CYS A 253 -20.10 10.13 -28.42
N PRO A 254 -21.26 9.63 -28.81
CA PRO A 254 -22.49 10.40 -28.80
C PRO A 254 -22.78 10.95 -27.39
N PRO A 255 -23.26 12.21 -27.22
CA PRO A 255 -23.50 12.78 -25.89
C PRO A 255 -24.59 12.00 -25.14
N SER A 256 -24.43 11.89 -23.82
CA SER A 256 -25.44 11.29 -22.92
C SER A 256 -25.54 12.08 -21.62
N ARG A 257 -26.73 12.11 -21.02
CA ARG A 257 -26.98 12.68 -19.70
C ARG A 257 -26.98 11.64 -18.57
N THR A 258 -26.99 10.35 -18.93
CA THR A 258 -27.21 9.24 -17.99
C THR A 258 -26.09 8.17 -18.03
N ALA A 259 -25.08 8.38 -18.86
CA ALA A 259 -23.97 7.44 -19.00
C ALA A 259 -22.66 8.17 -19.35
N PHE A 260 -21.56 7.66 -18.85
CA PHE A 260 -20.22 8.14 -19.20
C PHE A 260 -19.89 7.86 -20.67
N SER A 261 -19.07 8.71 -21.25
CA SER A 261 -18.44 8.47 -22.54
C SER A 261 -17.12 7.75 -22.30
N VAL A 262 -16.99 6.54 -22.80
CA VAL A 262 -15.83 5.67 -22.59
C VAL A 262 -15.32 5.18 -23.94
N GLY A 263 -14.01 5.11 -24.12
CA GLY A 263 -13.37 4.45 -25.23
C GLY A 263 -12.47 3.32 -24.74
N ALA A 264 -12.36 2.25 -25.52
CA ALA A 264 -11.53 1.10 -25.22
C ALA A 264 -10.76 0.61 -26.45
N VAL A 265 -9.55 0.11 -26.22
CA VAL A 265 -8.67 -0.51 -27.24
C VAL A 265 -8.15 -1.83 -26.69
N VAL A 266 -8.20 -2.88 -27.49
CA VAL A 266 -7.61 -4.19 -27.19
C VAL A 266 -6.37 -4.37 -28.03
N VAL A 267 -5.23 -4.63 -27.39
CA VAL A 267 -3.92 -4.69 -28.05
C VAL A 267 -3.22 -6.00 -27.69
N ALA A 268 -2.72 -6.71 -28.67
CA ALA A 268 -1.91 -7.92 -28.49
C ALA A 268 -0.54 -7.60 -27.88
N GLU A 269 0.14 -8.62 -27.35
CA GLU A 269 1.47 -8.50 -26.73
C GLU A 269 2.54 -7.91 -27.67
N ASP A 270 2.43 -8.18 -28.97
CA ASP A 270 3.32 -7.65 -29.99
C ASP A 270 3.06 -6.18 -30.37
N GLY A 271 2.08 -5.54 -29.72
CA GLY A 271 1.68 -4.17 -29.99
C GLY A 271 0.67 -4.02 -31.14
N THR A 272 0.16 -5.12 -31.71
CA THR A 272 -0.88 -5.07 -32.73
C THR A 272 -2.24 -4.71 -32.11
N GLU A 273 -2.92 -3.68 -32.60
CA GLU A 273 -4.30 -3.41 -32.23
C GLU A 273 -5.21 -4.51 -32.77
N LEU A 274 -5.93 -5.18 -31.87
CA LEU A 274 -6.91 -6.21 -32.23
C LEU A 274 -8.27 -5.60 -32.54
N ALA A 275 -8.70 -4.64 -31.70
CA ALA A 275 -9.95 -3.91 -31.89
C ALA A 275 -10.01 -2.65 -31.03
N ARG A 276 -10.90 -1.75 -31.40
CA ARG A 276 -11.29 -0.58 -30.59
C ARG A 276 -12.81 -0.43 -30.55
N GLY A 277 -13.31 0.21 -29.51
CA GLY A 277 -14.74 0.48 -29.32
C GLY A 277 -14.97 1.72 -28.48
N HIS A 278 -16.19 2.20 -28.51
CA HIS A 278 -16.62 3.31 -27.66
C HIS A 278 -18.05 3.11 -27.17
N SER A 279 -18.42 3.80 -26.09
CA SER A 279 -19.78 3.77 -25.57
C SER A 279 -20.79 4.21 -26.62
N ARG A 280 -21.92 3.51 -26.69
CA ARG A 280 -23.05 3.80 -27.60
C ARG A 280 -22.66 3.62 -29.09
N GLU A 281 -21.68 2.81 -29.37
CA GLU A 281 -21.27 2.48 -30.75
C GLU A 281 -22.41 1.80 -31.51
N GLY A 282 -22.50 2.06 -32.81
CA GLY A 282 -23.53 1.50 -33.69
C GLY A 282 -24.94 1.97 -33.38
N GLY A 283 -25.12 3.01 -32.55
CA GLY A 283 -26.43 3.55 -32.16
C GLY A 283 -27.10 2.77 -31.03
N ASP A 284 -26.44 1.77 -30.43
CA ASP A 284 -26.97 1.06 -29.24
C ASP A 284 -26.69 1.90 -27.98
N PRO A 285 -27.73 2.47 -27.30
CA PRO A 285 -27.54 3.39 -26.20
C PRO A 285 -26.93 2.73 -24.93
N VAL A 286 -26.89 1.40 -24.87
CA VAL A 286 -26.46 0.64 -23.71
C VAL A 286 -25.18 -0.13 -23.91
N VAL A 287 -24.58 -0.12 -25.11
CA VAL A 287 -23.28 -0.78 -25.34
C VAL A 287 -22.17 0.01 -24.67
N HIS A 288 -21.29 -0.70 -23.96
CA HIS A 288 -20.09 -0.14 -23.35
C HIS A 288 -18.88 -0.29 -24.28
N ALA A 289 -17.83 0.49 -24.05
CA ALA A 289 -16.66 0.54 -24.92
C ALA A 289 -15.93 -0.82 -25.01
N GLU A 290 -15.73 -1.48 -23.86
CA GLU A 290 -15.06 -2.78 -23.81
C GLU A 290 -15.91 -3.86 -24.52
N GLU A 291 -17.23 -3.84 -24.33
CA GLU A 291 -18.15 -4.73 -25.01
C GLU A 291 -18.07 -4.53 -26.53
N ALA A 292 -18.08 -3.27 -26.98
CA ALA A 292 -18.00 -2.92 -28.40
C ALA A 292 -16.65 -3.34 -29.02
N ALA A 293 -15.55 -3.21 -28.29
CA ALA A 293 -14.23 -3.64 -28.74
C ALA A 293 -14.14 -5.17 -28.81
N LEU A 294 -14.51 -5.87 -27.74
CA LEU A 294 -14.42 -7.34 -27.67
C LEU A 294 -15.34 -8.04 -28.68
N ALA A 295 -16.51 -7.48 -28.97
CA ALA A 295 -17.45 -8.02 -29.98
C ALA A 295 -16.88 -8.07 -31.41
N LYS A 296 -15.79 -7.36 -31.69
CA LYS A 296 -15.12 -7.33 -32.99
C LYS A 296 -13.99 -8.35 -33.14
N ILE A 297 -13.65 -9.05 -32.05
CA ILE A 297 -12.54 -10.02 -32.01
C ILE A 297 -13.14 -11.43 -31.98
N ASP A 298 -12.53 -12.35 -32.73
CA ASP A 298 -12.89 -13.77 -32.60
C ASP A 298 -12.60 -14.24 -31.18
N PRO A 299 -13.59 -14.75 -30.40
CA PRO A 299 -13.39 -15.18 -29.03
C PRO A 299 -12.38 -16.34 -28.90
N THR A 300 -12.02 -16.99 -30.00
CA THR A 300 -11.00 -18.06 -30.03
C THR A 300 -9.62 -17.55 -30.44
N ASP A 301 -9.43 -16.26 -30.64
CA ASP A 301 -8.13 -15.68 -31.00
C ASP A 301 -7.12 -15.92 -29.88
N PRO A 302 -6.04 -16.70 -30.11
CA PRO A 302 -5.07 -17.04 -29.08
C PRO A 302 -4.32 -15.82 -28.52
N ARG A 303 -4.30 -14.70 -29.23
CA ARG A 303 -3.65 -13.47 -28.78
C ARG A 303 -4.38 -12.81 -27.59
N LEU A 304 -5.65 -13.15 -27.36
CA LEU A 304 -6.43 -12.62 -26.23
C LEU A 304 -5.81 -12.98 -24.86
N ALA A 305 -5.19 -14.14 -24.74
CA ALA A 305 -4.59 -14.59 -23.48
C ALA A 305 -3.43 -13.69 -22.98
N SER A 306 -2.72 -13.03 -23.91
CA SER A 306 -1.62 -12.09 -23.61
C SER A 306 -1.96 -10.63 -23.96
N ALA A 307 -3.18 -10.36 -24.41
CA ALA A 307 -3.62 -9.02 -24.77
C ALA A 307 -3.81 -8.11 -23.56
N THR A 308 -3.79 -6.81 -23.83
CA THR A 308 -4.11 -5.74 -22.85
C THR A 308 -5.35 -4.98 -23.31
N VAL A 309 -6.26 -4.73 -22.40
CA VAL A 309 -7.37 -3.79 -22.58
C VAL A 309 -6.94 -2.42 -22.05
N TYR A 310 -7.03 -1.40 -22.89
CA TYR A 310 -6.88 0.00 -22.50
C TYR A 310 -8.27 0.64 -22.50
N SER A 311 -8.71 1.17 -21.37
CA SER A 311 -10.00 1.82 -21.24
C SER A 311 -9.87 3.19 -20.60
N SER A 312 -10.55 4.19 -21.14
CA SER A 312 -10.53 5.55 -20.57
C SER A 312 -11.16 5.62 -19.17
N LEU A 313 -12.02 4.66 -18.83
CA LEU A 313 -12.67 4.53 -17.53
C LEU A 313 -12.57 3.09 -17.04
N GLU A 314 -12.62 2.90 -15.74
CA GLU A 314 -12.65 1.58 -15.09
C GLU A 314 -13.77 0.70 -15.67
N PRO A 315 -13.47 -0.56 -16.12
CA PRO A 315 -14.52 -1.48 -16.57
C PRO A 315 -15.52 -1.77 -15.46
N CYS A 316 -16.81 -1.57 -15.72
CA CYS A 316 -17.84 -1.72 -14.69
C CYS A 316 -17.90 -3.13 -14.09
N ALA A 317 -18.10 -3.22 -12.75
CA ALA A 317 -18.35 -4.48 -12.04
C ALA A 317 -19.82 -4.89 -12.02
N ARG A 318 -20.73 -3.93 -12.22
CA ARG A 318 -22.18 -4.11 -12.26
C ARG A 318 -22.78 -3.26 -13.37
N ARG A 319 -23.82 -3.74 -14.00
CA ARG A 319 -24.64 -2.97 -14.95
C ARG A 319 -26.04 -3.54 -15.01
N ALA A 320 -27.03 -2.65 -15.09
CA ALA A 320 -28.43 -3.05 -15.20
C ALA A 320 -28.86 -3.40 -16.65
N SER A 321 -28.11 -2.90 -17.64
CA SER A 321 -28.47 -2.97 -19.06
C SER A 321 -28.11 -4.27 -19.76
N ARG A 322 -27.22 -5.10 -19.17
CA ARG A 322 -26.73 -6.38 -19.73
C ARG A 322 -26.45 -7.39 -18.60
N PRO A 323 -26.53 -8.71 -18.87
CA PRO A 323 -26.29 -9.76 -17.87
C PRO A 323 -24.83 -9.78 -17.35
N ALA A 324 -23.86 -9.49 -18.23
CA ALA A 324 -22.44 -9.50 -17.87
C ALA A 324 -21.87 -8.07 -17.83
N PRO A 325 -21.22 -7.64 -16.73
CA PRO A 325 -20.49 -6.38 -16.67
C PRO A 325 -19.16 -6.46 -17.44
N CYS A 326 -18.58 -5.30 -17.77
CA CYS A 326 -17.36 -5.23 -18.60
C CYS A 326 -16.16 -5.96 -17.97
N ALA A 327 -15.97 -5.86 -16.65
CA ALA A 327 -14.93 -6.61 -15.96
C ALA A 327 -15.03 -8.13 -16.21
N ARG A 328 -16.27 -8.68 -16.21
CA ARG A 328 -16.51 -10.09 -16.50
C ARG A 328 -16.25 -10.44 -17.97
N LEU A 329 -16.67 -9.60 -18.90
CA LEU A 329 -16.41 -9.80 -20.33
C LEU A 329 -14.92 -9.86 -20.64
N VAL A 330 -14.13 -8.97 -20.03
CA VAL A 330 -12.66 -8.97 -20.19
C VAL A 330 -12.05 -10.28 -19.66
N LEU A 331 -12.48 -10.75 -18.48
CA LEU A 331 -12.01 -12.00 -17.88
C LEU A 331 -12.41 -13.23 -18.70
N ASP A 332 -13.65 -13.28 -19.20
CA ASP A 332 -14.17 -14.38 -20.01
C ASP A 332 -13.47 -14.46 -21.38
N ALA A 333 -13.02 -13.32 -21.91
CA ALA A 333 -12.16 -13.27 -23.10
C ALA A 333 -10.72 -13.79 -22.85
N GLY A 334 -10.37 -14.16 -21.62
CA GLY A 334 -9.04 -14.64 -21.25
C GLY A 334 -8.02 -13.56 -20.98
N ILE A 335 -8.39 -12.27 -21.11
CA ILE A 335 -7.47 -11.15 -20.92
C ILE A 335 -7.17 -10.96 -19.43
N ARG A 336 -5.90 -10.76 -19.11
CA ARG A 336 -5.42 -10.63 -17.73
C ARG A 336 -4.63 -9.35 -17.50
N ARG A 337 -4.67 -8.38 -18.40
CA ARG A 337 -4.07 -7.05 -18.24
C ARG A 337 -5.04 -5.95 -18.68
N VAL A 338 -5.28 -4.99 -17.78
CA VAL A 338 -6.17 -3.84 -18.04
C VAL A 338 -5.47 -2.56 -17.62
N VAL A 339 -5.47 -1.55 -18.46
CA VAL A 339 -4.91 -0.22 -18.20
C VAL A 339 -6.05 0.81 -18.31
N THR A 340 -6.28 1.60 -17.25
CA THR A 340 -7.36 2.58 -17.22
C THR A 340 -6.85 3.99 -16.92
N ALA A 341 -7.51 5.02 -17.46
CA ALA A 341 -7.20 6.42 -17.16
C ALA A 341 -7.81 6.84 -15.82
N TRP A 342 -9.07 6.55 -15.61
CA TRP A 342 -9.82 6.96 -14.41
C TRP A 342 -10.56 5.79 -13.76
N ARG A 343 -10.83 5.94 -12.46
CA ARG A 343 -11.80 5.09 -11.76
C ARG A 343 -13.21 5.56 -12.06
N GLU A 344 -14.15 4.63 -12.10
CA GLU A 344 -15.56 4.97 -12.27
C GLU A 344 -16.08 5.69 -11.00
N PRO A 345 -16.60 6.94 -11.09
CA PRO A 345 -17.18 7.61 -9.95
C PRO A 345 -18.58 7.06 -9.65
N ASP A 346 -18.97 7.02 -8.37
CA ASP A 346 -20.30 6.56 -7.89
C ASP A 346 -21.42 7.56 -8.25
N THR A 347 -21.51 7.96 -9.53
CA THR A 347 -22.46 8.99 -9.98
C THR A 347 -23.75 8.40 -10.52
N PHE A 348 -23.67 7.25 -11.20
CA PHE A 348 -24.82 6.65 -11.88
C PHE A 348 -25.17 5.25 -11.37
N VAL A 349 -24.25 4.56 -10.70
CA VAL A 349 -24.44 3.21 -10.15
C VAL A 349 -23.74 3.13 -8.79
N GLU A 350 -24.47 2.79 -7.73
CA GLU A 350 -23.86 2.49 -6.43
C GLU A 350 -22.91 1.30 -6.55
N ASP A 351 -21.75 1.36 -5.89
CA ASP A 351 -20.67 0.36 -5.98
C ASP A 351 -20.10 0.14 -7.40
N ALA A 352 -20.17 1.13 -8.29
CA ALA A 352 -19.58 1.01 -9.64
C ALA A 352 -18.06 0.91 -9.61
N ALA A 353 -17.42 1.58 -8.65
CA ALA A 353 -15.96 1.71 -8.51
C ALA A 353 -15.23 0.44 -8.00
N VAL A 354 -15.78 -0.75 -8.21
CA VAL A 354 -15.17 -2.03 -7.79
C VAL A 354 -14.73 -2.91 -8.97
N GLY A 355 -14.80 -2.42 -10.20
CA GLY A 355 -14.43 -3.18 -11.39
C GLY A 355 -12.96 -3.59 -11.39
N ASN A 356 -12.08 -2.67 -11.04
CA ASN A 356 -10.65 -2.95 -10.88
C ASN A 356 -10.37 -3.96 -9.77
N ALA A 357 -11.13 -3.91 -8.67
CA ALA A 357 -11.01 -4.89 -7.59
C ALA A 357 -11.48 -6.28 -8.02
N VAL A 358 -12.56 -6.39 -8.79
CA VAL A 358 -13.04 -7.65 -9.36
C VAL A 358 -12.01 -8.25 -10.32
N LEU A 359 -11.43 -7.44 -11.21
CA LEU A 359 -10.38 -7.87 -12.13
C LEU A 359 -9.15 -8.38 -11.37
N ALA A 360 -8.70 -7.65 -10.36
CA ALA A 360 -7.54 -8.02 -9.55
C ALA A 360 -7.79 -9.29 -8.72
N ALA A 361 -8.98 -9.47 -8.14
CA ALA A 361 -9.34 -10.67 -7.39
C ALA A 361 -9.31 -11.96 -8.24
N GLU A 362 -9.57 -11.84 -9.55
CA GLU A 362 -9.50 -12.93 -10.52
C GLU A 362 -8.10 -13.02 -11.20
N GLY A 363 -7.09 -12.38 -10.62
CA GLY A 363 -5.69 -12.47 -11.06
C GLY A 363 -5.33 -11.60 -12.27
N ALA A 364 -6.18 -10.65 -12.66
CA ALA A 364 -5.81 -9.70 -13.71
C ALA A 364 -4.93 -8.58 -13.16
N VAL A 365 -3.98 -8.15 -14.00
CA VAL A 365 -3.11 -7.01 -13.77
C VAL A 365 -3.85 -5.73 -14.12
N VAL A 366 -4.10 -4.85 -13.15
CA VAL A 366 -4.79 -3.58 -13.35
C VAL A 366 -3.84 -2.40 -13.14
N VAL A 367 -3.80 -1.47 -14.09
CA VAL A 367 -2.99 -0.25 -14.04
C VAL A 367 -3.91 0.96 -14.16
N VAL A 368 -3.86 1.92 -13.22
CA VAL A 368 -4.62 3.17 -13.28
C VAL A 368 -3.65 4.33 -13.43
N LEU A 369 -3.79 5.13 -14.48
CA LEU A 369 -2.82 6.17 -14.84
C LEU A 369 -3.15 7.57 -14.31
N GLY A 370 -4.38 7.95 -14.10
CA GLY A 370 -4.78 9.23 -13.46
C GLY A 370 -4.23 10.54 -14.08
N GLU A 371 -3.53 10.49 -15.21
CA GLU A 371 -2.77 11.62 -15.78
C GLU A 371 -3.52 12.40 -16.88
N TYR A 372 -4.75 11.99 -17.20
CA TYR A 372 -5.52 12.53 -18.36
C TYR A 372 -6.68 13.41 -17.94
N GLY A 373 -6.56 14.10 -16.78
CA GLY A 373 -7.53 15.06 -16.28
C GLY A 373 -7.23 16.49 -16.68
#